data_6162a809fe307d8c30c8ddc6976b73c8
#
_entry.id   6162a809fe307d8c30c8ddc6976b73c8
#
_cell.length_a   1.000
_cell.length_b   1.000
_cell.length_c   1.000
_cell.angle_alpha   90.00
_cell.angle_beta   90.00
_cell.angle_gamma   90.00
#
_symmetry.space_group_name_H-M   'P 1'
#
loop_
_entity.id
_entity.type
_entity.pdbx_description
1 polymer ?
#
loop_
_entity_poly.entity_id
_entity_poly.type
_entity_poly.pdbx_seq_one_letter_code
_entity_poly.pdbx_strand_id
1 'polypeptide(L)'
;MVNDKDLLSFDYKKDFPLLAANDVAYLDNSATTQKPACVIEAERDFYLKHNANPLRGLYDLAMQATDIYEDARVAVQKFINAKSEQEIIFTRNTTESLNLVAYSYGLANLKPGDEIVTTIMEHHSNMLPWRMVAQQTGAVVKYIECAVDGSISDEAIDAAVTEKTKIVAMAEVSNVLGRLNPIAKAISAAHKVGAVAVIDAAQSAPHMAIDVQKMDADFLAFSGHKMLGPMGIGVLYGKKELLEAMPPFLSGGEMISFVSRDGQDSNIMRMHSFYRKGKNTLVLLCSFTADNMHTGNILHSIKR
;
A
#
# COMPACT_ATOMS: atom_id res chain seq x y z
N MET A 1 9.91 -21.77 18.28
CA MET A 1 11.00 -21.36 17.37
C MET A 1 11.20 -22.50 16.39
N VAL A 2 10.87 -22.31 15.12
CA VAL A 2 11.16 -23.30 14.05
C VAL A 2 12.67 -23.22 13.79
N ASN A 3 13.35 -24.34 13.78
CA ASN A 3 14.80 -24.40 13.58
C ASN A 3 15.09 -24.18 12.08
N ASP A 4 16.13 -23.43 11.72
CA ASP A 4 16.49 -23.16 10.31
C ASP A 4 16.69 -24.44 9.47
N LYS A 5 17.08 -25.54 10.11
CA LYS A 5 17.18 -26.86 9.46
C LYS A 5 15.82 -27.44 9.07
N ASP A 6 14.76 -27.13 9.82
CA ASP A 6 13.41 -27.60 9.53
C ASP A 6 12.79 -26.82 8.35
N LEU A 7 13.17 -25.56 8.19
CA LEU A 7 12.75 -24.73 7.04
C LEU A 7 13.32 -25.22 5.71
N LEU A 8 14.57 -25.70 5.69
CA LEU A 8 15.24 -26.22 4.49
C LEU A 8 14.77 -27.63 4.09
N SER A 9 14.11 -28.35 5.01
CA SER A 9 13.55 -29.69 4.74
C SER A 9 12.11 -29.67 4.22
N PHE A 10 11.42 -28.52 4.28
CA PHE A 10 10.03 -28.40 3.86
C PHE A 10 9.93 -28.12 2.37
N ASP A 11 9.17 -28.94 1.65
CA ASP A 11 8.91 -28.77 0.22
C ASP A 11 7.77 -27.78 -0.02
N TYR A 12 8.08 -26.50 0.09
CA TYR A 12 7.11 -25.40 -0.11
C TYR A 12 6.46 -25.39 -1.51
N LYS A 13 7.07 -26.04 -2.51
CA LYS A 13 6.50 -26.11 -3.86
C LYS A 13 5.09 -26.71 -3.87
N LYS A 14 4.81 -27.62 -2.95
CA LYS A 14 3.50 -28.29 -2.82
C LYS A 14 2.37 -27.35 -2.45
N ASP A 15 2.68 -26.26 -1.76
CA ASP A 15 1.67 -25.28 -1.35
C ASP A 15 1.24 -24.37 -2.51
N PHE A 16 2.01 -24.38 -3.60
CA PHE A 16 1.78 -23.54 -4.78
C PHE A 16 1.35 -24.40 -5.98
N PRO A 17 0.05 -24.49 -6.30
CA PRO A 17 -0.46 -25.39 -7.36
C PRO A 17 0.25 -25.23 -8.70
N LEU A 18 0.57 -23.99 -9.10
CA LEU A 18 1.29 -23.73 -10.35
C LEU A 18 2.69 -24.33 -10.32
N LEU A 19 3.43 -24.17 -9.21
CA LEU A 19 4.78 -24.70 -9.09
C LEU A 19 4.80 -26.22 -8.91
N ALA A 20 3.79 -26.79 -8.24
CA ALA A 20 3.63 -28.23 -8.09
C ALA A 20 3.31 -28.93 -9.41
N ALA A 21 2.58 -28.24 -10.32
CA ALA A 21 2.20 -28.77 -11.62
C ALA A 21 3.25 -28.58 -12.72
N ASN A 22 4.32 -27.78 -12.47
CA ASN A 22 5.29 -27.44 -13.47
C ASN A 22 6.72 -27.64 -12.95
N ASP A 23 7.59 -28.19 -13.78
CA ASP A 23 9.02 -28.30 -13.48
C ASP A 23 9.74 -26.99 -13.87
N VAL A 24 9.56 -25.97 -13.05
CA VAL A 24 10.11 -24.64 -13.29
C VAL A 24 10.76 -24.08 -12.02
N ALA A 25 11.89 -23.41 -12.17
CA ALA A 25 12.46 -22.53 -11.16
C ALA A 25 11.95 -21.10 -11.41
N TYR A 26 10.94 -20.69 -10.64
CA TYR A 26 10.34 -19.37 -10.77
C TYR A 26 11.13 -18.33 -9.99
N LEU A 27 11.84 -17.44 -10.69
CA LEU A 27 12.73 -16.43 -10.10
C LEU A 27 12.24 -14.99 -10.25
N ASP A 28 11.02 -14.79 -10.79
CA ASP A 28 10.45 -13.46 -11.07
C ASP A 28 9.49 -12.96 -9.99
N ASN A 29 9.77 -13.31 -8.72
CA ASN A 29 8.90 -12.93 -7.59
C ASN A 29 8.86 -11.42 -7.34
N SER A 30 9.86 -10.66 -7.76
CA SER A 30 9.87 -9.19 -7.66
C SER A 30 8.82 -8.52 -8.57
N ALA A 31 8.47 -9.17 -9.67
CA ALA A 31 7.38 -8.73 -10.55
C ALA A 31 6.01 -9.16 -9.99
N THR A 32 5.84 -10.45 -9.67
CA THR A 32 4.65 -11.01 -9.01
C THR A 32 4.99 -12.36 -8.39
N THR A 33 4.47 -12.66 -7.20
CA THR A 33 4.65 -13.98 -6.57
C THR A 33 3.63 -14.98 -7.10
N GLN A 34 3.93 -16.27 -7.00
CA GLN A 34 2.94 -17.33 -7.16
C GLN A 34 1.97 -17.32 -5.97
N LYS A 35 0.77 -17.91 -6.18
CA LYS A 35 -0.30 -17.91 -5.17
C LYS A 35 -0.38 -19.28 -4.51
N PRO A 36 -0.34 -19.37 -3.19
CA PRO A 36 -0.55 -20.62 -2.49
C PRO A 36 -2.01 -21.09 -2.63
N ALA A 37 -2.23 -22.38 -2.48
CA ALA A 37 -3.56 -22.99 -2.59
C ALA A 37 -4.58 -22.34 -1.67
N CYS A 38 -4.20 -22.04 -0.43
CA CYS A 38 -5.08 -21.39 0.56
C CYS A 38 -5.63 -20.04 0.09
N VAL A 39 -4.83 -19.24 -0.61
CA VAL A 39 -5.26 -17.95 -1.17
C VAL A 39 -6.28 -18.13 -2.29
N ILE A 40 -6.02 -19.10 -3.20
CA ILE A 40 -6.92 -19.42 -4.31
C ILE A 40 -8.26 -19.97 -3.78
N GLU A 41 -8.20 -20.86 -2.80
CA GLU A 41 -9.40 -21.45 -2.19
C GLU A 41 -10.22 -20.44 -1.40
N ALA A 42 -9.57 -19.48 -0.71
CA ALA A 42 -10.29 -18.41 -0.01
C ALA A 42 -11.09 -17.53 -0.97
N GLU A 43 -10.52 -17.19 -2.13
CA GLU A 43 -11.21 -16.42 -3.16
C GLU A 43 -12.38 -17.22 -3.74
N ARG A 44 -12.16 -18.50 -4.06
CA ARG A 44 -13.19 -19.41 -4.52
C ARG A 44 -14.33 -19.56 -3.50
N ASP A 45 -14.00 -19.78 -2.23
CA ASP A 45 -14.97 -19.99 -1.16
C ASP A 45 -15.81 -18.74 -0.92
N PHE A 46 -15.23 -17.55 -1.04
CA PHE A 46 -16.00 -16.32 -0.96
C PHE A 46 -17.11 -16.28 -2.03
N TYR A 47 -16.79 -16.56 -3.30
CA TYR A 47 -17.80 -16.56 -4.36
C TYR A 47 -18.86 -17.65 -4.17
N LEU A 48 -18.47 -18.81 -3.67
CA LEU A 48 -19.39 -19.92 -3.49
C LEU A 48 -20.29 -19.80 -2.26
N LYS A 49 -19.82 -19.12 -1.19
CA LYS A 49 -20.47 -19.19 0.13
C LYS A 49 -20.90 -17.82 0.69
N HIS A 50 -20.20 -16.74 0.33
CA HIS A 50 -20.33 -15.45 1.01
C HIS A 50 -20.57 -14.26 0.08
N ASN A 51 -20.75 -14.51 -1.24
CA ASN A 51 -20.88 -13.45 -2.22
C ASN A 51 -22.15 -12.63 -2.01
N ALA A 52 -22.03 -11.53 -1.30
CA ALA A 52 -23.08 -10.55 -1.04
C ALA A 52 -22.52 -9.12 -1.04
N ASN A 53 -23.42 -8.13 -1.08
CA ASN A 53 -23.06 -6.73 -1.00
C ASN A 53 -22.75 -6.34 0.45
N PRO A 54 -21.48 -6.03 0.80
CA PRO A 54 -21.12 -5.65 2.16
C PRO A 54 -21.69 -4.28 2.53
N LEU A 55 -21.74 -3.98 3.84
CA LEU A 55 -22.01 -2.68 4.48
C LEU A 55 -23.45 -2.15 4.40
N ARG A 56 -24.31 -2.65 3.51
CA ARG A 56 -25.69 -2.14 3.36
C ARG A 56 -26.79 -3.15 3.61
N GLY A 57 -26.50 -4.43 3.54
CA GLY A 57 -27.50 -5.47 3.76
C GLY A 57 -27.67 -5.81 5.23
N LEU A 58 -28.93 -5.97 5.67
CA LEU A 58 -29.24 -6.43 7.02
C LEU A 58 -29.53 -7.94 7.08
N TYR A 59 -29.28 -8.67 5.98
CA TYR A 59 -29.43 -10.12 5.90
C TYR A 59 -28.09 -10.82 6.11
N ASP A 60 -28.12 -12.07 6.57
CA ASP A 60 -26.96 -12.80 7.08
C ASP A 60 -25.76 -12.84 6.11
N LEU A 61 -25.97 -13.08 4.80
CA LEU A 61 -24.88 -13.08 3.84
C LEU A 61 -24.20 -11.72 3.69
N ALA A 62 -24.96 -10.63 3.76
CA ALA A 62 -24.37 -9.27 3.68
C ALA A 62 -23.60 -8.93 4.96
N MET A 63 -24.05 -9.39 6.12
CA MET A 63 -23.32 -9.25 7.38
C MET A 63 -22.00 -10.05 7.32
N GLN A 64 -22.04 -11.32 6.91
CA GLN A 64 -20.84 -12.14 6.74
C GLN A 64 -19.85 -11.53 5.74
N ALA A 65 -20.32 -11.01 4.60
CA ALA A 65 -19.46 -10.33 3.65
C ALA A 65 -18.84 -9.05 4.24
N THR A 66 -19.57 -8.35 5.10
CA THR A 66 -19.05 -7.17 5.82
C THR A 66 -17.98 -7.57 6.83
N ASP A 67 -18.22 -8.62 7.61
CA ASP A 67 -17.28 -9.10 8.62
C ASP A 67 -15.96 -9.51 7.95
N ILE A 68 -16.02 -10.28 6.86
CA ILE A 68 -14.83 -10.68 6.07
C ILE A 68 -14.04 -9.46 5.59
N TYR A 69 -14.74 -8.41 5.14
CA TYR A 69 -14.10 -7.19 4.66
C TYR A 69 -13.38 -6.42 5.77
N GLU A 70 -14.04 -6.24 6.92
CA GLU A 70 -13.46 -5.52 8.05
C GLU A 70 -12.37 -6.34 8.76
N ASP A 71 -12.50 -7.66 8.85
CA ASP A 71 -11.46 -8.55 9.37
C ASP A 71 -10.17 -8.48 8.54
N ALA A 72 -10.29 -8.39 7.21
CA ALA A 72 -9.14 -8.19 6.34
C ALA A 72 -8.45 -6.86 6.63
N ARG A 73 -9.21 -5.79 6.90
CA ARG A 73 -8.67 -4.48 7.27
C ARG A 73 -7.90 -4.53 8.58
N VAL A 74 -8.47 -5.19 9.59
CA VAL A 74 -7.82 -5.42 10.88
C VAL A 74 -6.56 -6.29 10.72
N ALA A 75 -6.58 -7.30 9.84
CA ALA A 75 -5.40 -8.11 9.54
C ALA A 75 -4.26 -7.27 8.96
N VAL A 76 -4.55 -6.41 7.99
CA VAL A 76 -3.57 -5.49 7.40
C VAL A 76 -3.06 -4.48 8.43
N GLN A 77 -3.97 -3.90 9.25
CA GLN A 77 -3.61 -2.99 10.33
C GLN A 77 -2.57 -3.61 11.27
N LYS A 78 -2.79 -4.87 11.69
CA LYS A 78 -1.85 -5.61 12.55
C LYS A 78 -0.55 -5.95 11.82
N PHE A 79 -0.62 -6.31 10.53
CA PHE A 79 0.54 -6.70 9.73
C PHE A 79 1.60 -5.59 9.61
N ILE A 80 1.15 -4.33 9.46
CA ILE A 80 2.04 -3.17 9.37
C ILE A 80 2.15 -2.38 10.68
N ASN A 81 1.54 -2.88 11.77
CA ASN A 81 1.46 -2.20 13.06
C ASN A 81 0.88 -0.77 12.97
N ALA A 82 -0.18 -0.57 12.17
CA ALA A 82 -0.88 0.72 12.13
C ALA A 82 -1.67 0.92 13.44
N LYS A 83 -1.88 2.18 13.83
CA LYS A 83 -2.55 2.55 15.08
C LYS A 83 -4.03 2.19 15.07
N SER A 84 -4.66 2.28 13.90
CA SER A 84 -6.08 2.01 13.72
C SER A 84 -6.34 1.41 12.34
N GLU A 85 -7.37 0.56 12.24
CA GLU A 85 -7.90 0.07 10.96
C GLU A 85 -8.41 1.21 10.07
N GLN A 86 -8.69 2.38 10.65
CA GLN A 86 -9.10 3.59 9.92
C GLN A 86 -7.98 4.20 9.08
N GLU A 87 -6.73 3.80 9.32
CA GLU A 87 -5.55 4.22 8.55
C GLU A 87 -5.30 3.34 7.32
N ILE A 88 -6.13 2.30 7.11
CA ILE A 88 -6.00 1.34 6.01
C ILE A 88 -7.01 1.62 4.91
N ILE A 89 -6.52 1.86 3.71
CA ILE A 89 -7.33 2.01 2.49
C ILE A 89 -6.98 0.89 1.53
N PHE A 90 -7.97 0.15 1.07
CA PHE A 90 -7.80 -0.83 0.01
C PHE A 90 -7.88 -0.18 -1.36
N THR A 91 -6.92 -0.51 -2.21
CA THR A 91 -6.79 -0.06 -3.60
C THR A 91 -6.60 -1.27 -4.50
N ARG A 92 -6.42 -1.06 -5.80
CA ARG A 92 -6.13 -2.16 -6.75
C ARG A 92 -4.66 -2.61 -6.72
N ASN A 93 -3.75 -1.74 -6.34
CA ASN A 93 -2.30 -2.00 -6.27
C ASN A 93 -1.55 -0.77 -5.73
N THR A 94 -0.23 -0.88 -5.54
CA THR A 94 0.65 0.24 -5.15
C THR A 94 0.54 1.43 -6.11
N THR A 95 0.42 1.18 -7.41
CA THR A 95 0.29 2.26 -8.40
C THR A 95 -0.92 3.13 -8.12
N GLU A 96 -2.10 2.52 -7.86
CA GLU A 96 -3.29 3.28 -7.50
C GLU A 96 -3.13 4.00 -6.16
N SER A 97 -2.52 3.34 -5.17
CA SER A 97 -2.25 3.95 -3.86
C SER A 97 -1.41 5.23 -3.97
N LEU A 98 -0.32 5.18 -4.71
CA LEU A 98 0.56 6.34 -4.91
C LEU A 98 -0.09 7.44 -5.75
N ASN A 99 -0.85 7.07 -6.80
CA ASN A 99 -1.65 8.04 -7.56
C ASN A 99 -2.72 8.69 -6.68
N LEU A 100 -3.38 7.92 -5.80
CA LEU A 100 -4.37 8.45 -4.87
C LEU A 100 -3.76 9.53 -3.97
N VAL A 101 -2.59 9.28 -3.38
CA VAL A 101 -1.88 10.30 -2.58
C VAL A 101 -1.50 11.51 -3.45
N ALA A 102 -0.95 11.28 -4.64
CA ALA A 102 -0.54 12.36 -5.53
C ALA A 102 -1.73 13.24 -5.92
N TYR A 103 -2.83 12.67 -6.37
CA TYR A 103 -4.00 13.43 -6.83
C TYR A 103 -4.83 14.02 -5.68
N SER A 104 -5.02 13.30 -4.59
CA SER A 104 -5.85 13.81 -3.50
C SER A 104 -5.07 14.70 -2.54
N TYR A 105 -3.90 14.26 -2.06
CA TYR A 105 -3.07 15.07 -1.18
C TYR A 105 -2.27 16.12 -1.96
N GLY A 106 -1.58 15.68 -3.04
CA GLY A 106 -0.66 16.54 -3.78
C GLY A 106 -1.37 17.73 -4.43
N LEU A 107 -2.46 17.51 -5.20
CA LEU A 107 -3.18 18.62 -5.85
C LEU A 107 -3.82 19.59 -4.86
N ALA A 108 -4.22 19.10 -3.67
CA ALA A 108 -4.85 19.95 -2.65
C ALA A 108 -3.86 20.80 -1.86
N ASN A 109 -2.60 20.39 -1.76
CA ASN A 109 -1.62 20.99 -0.84
C ASN A 109 -0.43 21.67 -1.53
N LEU A 110 -0.14 21.32 -2.79
CA LEU A 110 0.99 21.90 -3.52
C LEU A 110 0.63 23.21 -4.20
N LYS A 111 1.60 24.12 -4.23
CA LYS A 111 1.52 25.45 -4.85
C LYS A 111 2.71 25.67 -5.77
N PRO A 112 2.66 26.67 -6.69
CA PRO A 112 3.81 27.01 -7.52
C PRO A 112 5.07 27.29 -6.71
N GLY A 113 6.16 26.62 -7.07
CA GLY A 113 7.45 26.73 -6.39
C GLY A 113 7.67 25.81 -5.19
N ASP A 114 6.65 25.06 -4.73
CA ASP A 114 6.82 23.97 -3.78
C ASP A 114 7.64 22.84 -4.42
N GLU A 115 8.30 22.03 -3.59
CA GLU A 115 9.19 20.97 -4.05
C GLU A 115 8.65 19.59 -3.64
N ILE A 116 8.75 18.65 -4.58
CA ILE A 116 8.57 17.21 -4.37
C ILE A 116 9.93 16.56 -4.53
N VAL A 117 10.44 15.90 -3.49
CA VAL A 117 11.73 15.22 -3.52
C VAL A 117 11.49 13.72 -3.72
N THR A 118 12.17 13.11 -4.69
CA THR A 118 12.12 11.68 -4.96
C THR A 118 13.51 11.20 -5.42
N THR A 119 13.67 9.91 -5.77
CA THR A 119 14.96 9.39 -6.23
C THR A 119 14.93 9.02 -7.71
N ILE A 120 16.09 8.93 -8.34
CA ILE A 120 16.18 8.42 -9.72
C ILE A 120 15.90 6.90 -9.83
N MET A 121 15.92 6.18 -8.70
CA MET A 121 15.72 4.73 -8.63
C MET A 121 14.27 4.30 -8.45
N GLU A 122 13.33 5.25 -8.40
CA GLU A 122 11.93 4.92 -8.14
C GLU A 122 11.32 4.08 -9.27
N HIS A 123 10.44 3.18 -8.88
CA HIS A 123 9.52 2.59 -9.84
C HIS A 123 8.66 3.70 -10.47
N HIS A 124 8.31 3.57 -11.75
CA HIS A 124 7.48 4.57 -12.46
C HIS A 124 6.21 4.95 -11.71
N SER A 125 5.63 4.04 -10.95
CA SER A 125 4.44 4.31 -10.09
C SER A 125 4.71 5.32 -8.98
N ASN A 126 5.97 5.46 -8.53
CA ASN A 126 6.40 6.43 -7.51
C ASN A 126 7.19 7.60 -8.10
N MET A 127 7.16 7.76 -9.40
CA MET A 127 7.84 8.85 -10.11
C MET A 127 6.83 9.68 -10.94
N LEU A 128 6.06 9.02 -11.81
CA LEU A 128 5.22 9.70 -12.80
C LEU A 128 4.06 10.48 -12.18
N PRO A 129 3.36 9.99 -11.14
CA PRO A 129 2.29 10.77 -10.52
C PRO A 129 2.78 12.10 -9.95
N TRP A 130 3.98 12.14 -9.36
CA TRP A 130 4.58 13.36 -8.82
C TRP A 130 4.90 14.39 -9.91
N ARG A 131 5.42 13.91 -11.05
CA ARG A 131 5.67 14.79 -12.22
C ARG A 131 4.38 15.41 -12.75
N MET A 132 3.31 14.61 -12.79
CA MET A 132 2.02 15.05 -13.29
C MET A 132 1.37 16.07 -12.36
N VAL A 133 1.40 15.84 -11.05
CA VAL A 133 0.91 16.80 -10.05
C VAL A 133 1.75 18.08 -10.05
N ALA A 134 3.08 17.97 -10.14
CA ALA A 134 3.96 19.13 -10.23
C ALA A 134 3.64 20.00 -11.45
N GLN A 135 3.38 19.39 -12.61
CA GLN A 135 2.98 20.10 -13.82
C GLN A 135 1.65 20.88 -13.64
N GLN A 136 0.69 20.30 -12.90
CA GLN A 136 -0.62 20.93 -12.68
C GLN A 136 -0.58 22.03 -11.62
N THR A 137 0.27 21.90 -10.61
CA THR A 137 0.35 22.84 -9.48
C THR A 137 1.43 23.91 -9.64
N GLY A 138 2.35 23.73 -10.57
CA GLY A 138 3.54 24.57 -10.71
C GLY A 138 4.64 24.25 -9.68
N ALA A 139 4.52 23.12 -8.97
CA ALA A 139 5.56 22.59 -8.10
C ALA A 139 6.73 22.01 -8.92
N VAL A 140 7.86 21.75 -8.26
CA VAL A 140 9.11 21.26 -8.88
C VAL A 140 9.44 19.87 -8.34
N VAL A 141 9.69 18.90 -9.21
CA VAL A 141 10.21 17.59 -8.80
C VAL A 141 11.74 17.64 -8.78
N LYS A 142 12.34 17.33 -7.62
CA LYS A 142 13.77 17.19 -7.41
C LYS A 142 14.13 15.70 -7.27
N TYR A 143 15.21 15.31 -7.90
CA TYR A 143 15.67 13.93 -7.87
C TYR A 143 16.95 13.82 -7.03
N ILE A 144 16.97 12.86 -6.11
CA ILE A 144 18.19 12.47 -5.41
C ILE A 144 18.91 11.45 -6.31
N GLU A 145 20.15 11.76 -6.66
CA GLU A 145 21.02 10.85 -7.37
C GLU A 145 21.53 9.75 -6.44
N CYS A 146 21.78 8.55 -6.99
CA CYS A 146 22.44 7.48 -6.26
C CYS A 146 23.88 7.30 -6.75
N ALA A 147 24.72 6.72 -5.92
CA ALA A 147 26.05 6.29 -6.31
C ALA A 147 25.99 5.11 -7.30
N VAL A 148 27.14 4.73 -7.87
CA VAL A 148 27.24 3.63 -8.85
C VAL A 148 26.72 2.29 -8.28
N ASP A 149 26.87 2.09 -6.97
CA ASP A 149 26.37 0.90 -6.26
C ASP A 149 24.89 1.01 -5.84
N GLY A 150 24.21 2.07 -6.23
CA GLY A 150 22.82 2.36 -5.89
C GLY A 150 22.62 2.93 -4.48
N SER A 151 23.69 3.27 -3.74
CA SER A 151 23.55 3.88 -2.42
C SER A 151 23.13 5.35 -2.52
N ILE A 152 22.30 5.78 -1.55
CA ILE A 152 21.94 7.18 -1.32
C ILE A 152 22.56 7.59 0.02
N SER A 153 23.35 8.65 0.02
CA SER A 153 23.95 9.14 1.25
C SER A 153 23.00 10.07 2.01
N ASP A 154 23.24 10.20 3.31
CA ASP A 154 22.49 11.12 4.17
C ASP A 154 22.66 12.58 3.71
N GLU A 155 23.86 12.95 3.24
CA GLU A 155 24.16 14.28 2.72
C GLU A 155 23.38 14.60 1.43
N ALA A 156 23.16 13.58 0.57
CA ALA A 156 22.35 13.76 -0.64
C ALA A 156 20.89 14.04 -0.29
N ILE A 157 20.36 13.39 0.74
CA ILE A 157 19.01 13.66 1.25
C ILE A 157 18.94 15.07 1.86
N ASP A 158 19.88 15.43 2.72
CA ASP A 158 19.92 16.76 3.37
C ASP A 158 20.07 17.90 2.34
N ALA A 159 20.80 17.68 1.27
CA ALA A 159 20.96 18.68 0.19
C ALA A 159 19.69 18.80 -0.70
N ALA A 160 18.93 17.73 -0.86
CA ALA A 160 17.71 17.72 -1.69
C ALA A 160 16.50 18.32 -0.98
N VAL A 161 16.35 18.07 0.33
CA VAL A 161 15.21 18.52 1.14
C VAL A 161 15.45 19.94 1.63
N THR A 162 14.53 20.86 1.30
CA THR A 162 14.62 22.29 1.66
C THR A 162 13.32 22.73 2.32
N GLU A 163 13.27 23.97 2.83
CA GLU A 163 12.05 24.59 3.39
C GLU A 163 10.86 24.63 2.39
N LYS A 164 11.15 24.54 1.09
CA LYS A 164 10.13 24.47 0.04
C LYS A 164 9.59 23.07 -0.18
N THR A 165 10.25 22.04 0.34
CA THR A 165 9.82 20.65 0.19
C THR A 165 8.50 20.43 0.93
N LYS A 166 7.53 19.82 0.24
CA LYS A 166 6.21 19.47 0.79
C LYS A 166 5.97 17.98 0.78
N ILE A 167 6.64 17.25 -0.11
CA ILE A 167 6.51 15.80 -0.25
C ILE A 167 7.91 15.21 -0.44
N VAL A 168 8.22 14.15 0.30
CA VAL A 168 9.36 13.26 0.06
C VAL A 168 8.82 11.88 -0.26
N ALA A 169 9.02 11.40 -1.51
CA ALA A 169 8.53 10.10 -1.97
C ALA A 169 9.71 9.18 -2.28
N MET A 170 9.81 8.05 -1.58
CA MET A 170 10.94 7.12 -1.72
C MET A 170 10.51 5.67 -1.56
N ALA A 171 11.03 4.79 -2.42
CA ALA A 171 10.91 3.34 -2.24
C ALA A 171 11.82 2.86 -1.12
N GLU A 172 11.29 2.01 -0.22
CA GLU A 172 12.09 1.42 0.85
C GLU A 172 13.10 0.42 0.29
N VAL A 173 12.69 -0.39 -0.70
CA VAL A 173 13.57 -1.32 -1.41
C VAL A 173 13.41 -1.13 -2.92
N SER A 174 14.52 -0.93 -3.61
CA SER A 174 14.53 -0.81 -5.08
C SER A 174 14.10 -2.12 -5.73
N ASN A 175 13.14 -2.05 -6.65
CA ASN A 175 12.67 -3.20 -7.42
C ASN A 175 13.70 -3.72 -8.45
N VAL A 176 14.68 -2.90 -8.82
CA VAL A 176 15.73 -3.25 -9.79
C VAL A 176 17.00 -3.70 -9.09
N LEU A 177 17.46 -2.93 -8.10
CA LEU A 177 18.74 -3.17 -7.43
C LEU A 177 18.61 -4.05 -6.17
N GLY A 178 17.39 -4.27 -5.65
CA GLY A 178 17.17 -4.95 -4.37
C GLY A 178 17.79 -4.23 -3.17
N ARG A 179 18.15 -2.96 -3.34
CA ARG A 179 18.83 -2.17 -2.32
C ARG A 179 17.86 -1.55 -1.36
N LEU A 180 18.16 -1.65 -0.07
CA LEU A 180 17.45 -0.95 1.00
C LEU A 180 17.86 0.53 1.02
N ASN A 181 16.91 1.42 0.91
CA ASN A 181 17.11 2.86 0.94
C ASN A 181 17.02 3.44 2.37
N PRO A 182 17.67 4.57 2.66
CA PRO A 182 17.70 5.18 3.98
C PRO A 182 16.42 5.96 4.29
N ILE A 183 15.25 5.27 4.29
CA ILE A 183 13.94 5.91 4.46
C ILE A 183 13.78 6.60 5.81
N ALA A 184 14.38 6.06 6.88
CA ALA A 184 14.34 6.71 8.20
C ALA A 184 14.95 8.11 8.17
N LYS A 185 16.05 8.28 7.42
CA LYS A 185 16.68 9.58 7.19
C LYS A 185 15.79 10.47 6.35
N ALA A 186 15.19 9.95 5.27
CA ALA A 186 14.31 10.69 4.38
C ALA A 186 13.06 11.20 5.12
N ILE A 187 12.42 10.35 5.94
CA ILE A 187 11.28 10.73 6.79
C ILE A 187 11.67 11.83 7.78
N SER A 188 12.80 11.64 8.49
CA SER A 188 13.28 12.64 9.43
C SER A 188 13.59 13.98 8.75
N ALA A 189 14.17 13.97 7.56
CA ALA A 189 14.44 15.19 6.80
C ALA A 189 13.14 15.87 6.35
N ALA A 190 12.16 15.09 5.86
CA ALA A 190 10.84 15.60 5.47
C ALA A 190 10.14 16.29 6.65
N HIS A 191 10.07 15.63 7.79
CA HIS A 191 9.36 16.16 8.97
C HIS A 191 10.02 17.43 9.54
N LYS A 192 11.35 17.57 9.46
CA LYS A 192 12.05 18.79 9.89
C LYS A 192 11.58 20.05 9.16
N VAL A 193 11.13 19.92 7.93
CA VAL A 193 10.65 21.05 7.11
C VAL A 193 9.11 21.06 6.98
N GLY A 194 8.41 20.20 7.71
CA GLY A 194 6.95 20.10 7.66
C GLY A 194 6.41 19.44 6.38
N ALA A 195 7.24 18.67 5.67
CA ALA A 195 6.84 17.88 4.53
C ALA A 195 6.30 16.50 4.96
N VAL A 196 5.46 15.88 4.12
CA VAL A 196 5.00 14.49 4.31
C VAL A 196 5.94 13.51 3.62
N ALA A 197 6.09 12.33 4.23
CA ALA A 197 6.86 11.21 3.70
C ALA A 197 5.94 10.13 3.13
N VAL A 198 6.13 9.79 1.85
CA VAL A 198 5.38 8.76 1.11
C VAL A 198 6.31 7.61 0.77
N ILE A 199 6.05 6.45 1.33
CA ILE A 199 6.91 5.28 1.21
C ILE A 199 6.31 4.24 0.27
N ASP A 200 7.03 3.91 -0.80
CA ASP A 200 6.71 2.75 -1.63
C ASP A 200 7.34 1.49 -1.01
N ALA A 201 6.48 0.69 -0.38
CA ALA A 201 6.83 -0.57 0.27
C ALA A 201 6.50 -1.80 -0.59
N ALA A 202 6.32 -1.64 -1.91
CA ALA A 202 5.93 -2.75 -2.79
C ALA A 202 6.92 -3.91 -2.75
N GLN A 203 8.21 -3.64 -2.57
CA GLN A 203 9.25 -4.67 -2.45
C GLN A 203 9.63 -4.98 -1.00
N SER A 204 9.43 -4.07 -0.06
CA SER A 204 9.79 -4.31 1.34
C SER A 204 8.72 -5.07 2.11
N ALA A 205 7.44 -4.77 1.91
CA ALA A 205 6.35 -5.43 2.63
C ALA A 205 6.34 -6.97 2.49
N PRO A 206 6.66 -7.57 1.33
CA PRO A 206 6.81 -9.02 1.21
C PRO A 206 7.97 -9.61 2.00
N HIS A 207 9.04 -8.86 2.23
CA HIS A 207 10.33 -9.39 2.66
C HIS A 207 10.77 -8.92 4.06
N MET A 208 10.19 -7.82 4.56
CA MET A 208 10.61 -7.19 5.81
C MET A 208 9.42 -6.97 6.75
N ALA A 209 9.69 -6.94 8.05
CA ALA A 209 8.67 -6.50 9.00
C ALA A 209 8.47 -4.99 8.87
N ILE A 210 7.23 -4.60 8.58
CA ILE A 210 6.83 -3.19 8.51
C ILE A 210 6.24 -2.78 9.86
N ASP A 211 6.67 -1.65 10.37
CA ASP A 211 6.13 -1.00 11.56
C ASP A 211 5.97 0.50 11.26
N VAL A 212 4.78 0.87 10.80
CA VAL A 212 4.52 2.24 10.35
C VAL A 212 4.58 3.25 11.50
N GLN A 213 4.29 2.82 12.74
CA GLN A 213 4.37 3.69 13.91
C GLN A 213 5.83 4.00 14.26
N LYS A 214 6.70 2.97 14.27
CA LYS A 214 8.14 3.13 14.51
C LYS A 214 8.83 3.89 13.37
N MET A 215 8.40 3.64 12.13
CA MET A 215 8.91 4.29 10.93
C MET A 215 8.51 5.77 10.89
N ASP A 216 7.35 6.10 11.47
CA ASP A 216 6.70 7.41 11.42
C ASP A 216 6.36 7.85 9.97
N ALA A 217 6.09 6.90 9.08
CA ALA A 217 5.66 7.20 7.72
C ALA A 217 4.30 7.91 7.72
N ASP A 218 4.12 8.90 6.85
CA ASP A 218 2.84 9.60 6.69
C ASP A 218 1.91 8.82 5.76
N PHE A 219 2.47 8.26 4.69
CA PHE A 219 1.81 7.33 3.77
C PHE A 219 2.73 6.17 3.45
N LEU A 220 2.16 4.96 3.30
CA LEU A 220 2.90 3.79 2.86
C LEU A 220 2.01 2.94 1.95
N ALA A 221 2.58 2.44 0.84
CA ALA A 221 1.82 1.70 -0.16
C ALA A 221 2.48 0.36 -0.54
N PHE A 222 1.67 -0.69 -0.71
CA PHE A 222 2.13 -1.99 -1.20
C PHE A 222 1.05 -2.74 -1.97
N SER A 223 1.43 -3.84 -2.64
CA SER A 223 0.55 -4.65 -3.50
C SER A 223 0.47 -6.09 -3.02
N GLY A 224 -0.73 -6.66 -2.97
CA GLY A 224 -0.95 -8.05 -2.58
C GLY A 224 -0.26 -9.06 -3.49
N HIS A 225 -0.24 -8.81 -4.81
CA HIS A 225 0.32 -9.75 -5.79
C HIS A 225 1.83 -10.00 -5.65
N LYS A 226 2.56 -9.18 -4.90
CA LYS A 226 3.99 -9.35 -4.60
C LYS A 226 4.24 -10.05 -3.27
N MET A 227 3.19 -10.26 -2.48
CA MET A 227 3.26 -10.89 -1.15
C MET A 227 2.29 -12.07 -1.02
N LEU A 228 2.29 -12.95 -2.02
CA LEU A 228 1.48 -14.18 -2.12
C LEU A 228 -0.02 -13.94 -2.32
N GLY A 229 -0.50 -12.71 -2.20
CA GLY A 229 -1.91 -12.33 -2.38
C GLY A 229 -2.33 -12.27 -3.86
N PRO A 230 -3.63 -12.16 -4.15
CA PRO A 230 -4.13 -12.10 -5.53
C PRO A 230 -3.74 -10.80 -6.23
N MET A 231 -3.86 -10.78 -7.55
CA MET A 231 -3.80 -9.56 -8.34
C MET A 231 -5.04 -8.69 -8.10
N GLY A 232 -4.92 -7.40 -8.30
CA GLY A 232 -6.06 -6.47 -8.17
C GLY A 232 -6.32 -5.97 -6.75
N ILE A 233 -5.44 -6.27 -5.79
CA ILE A 233 -5.49 -5.74 -4.43
C ILE A 233 -4.18 -5.05 -4.06
N GLY A 234 -4.29 -3.87 -3.47
CA GLY A 234 -3.23 -3.11 -2.84
C GLY A 234 -3.70 -2.43 -1.57
N VAL A 235 -2.77 -1.87 -0.87
CA VAL A 235 -3.00 -1.16 0.38
C VAL A 235 -2.33 0.21 0.31
N LEU A 236 -3.05 1.21 0.76
CA LEU A 236 -2.51 2.49 1.21
C LEU A 236 -2.73 2.59 2.71
N TYR A 237 -1.65 2.73 3.45
CA TYR A 237 -1.65 3.27 4.81
C TYR A 237 -1.52 4.79 4.73
N GLY A 238 -2.23 5.51 5.56
CA GLY A 238 -2.03 6.93 5.78
C GLY A 238 -2.38 7.32 7.21
N LYS A 239 -1.65 8.25 7.80
CA LYS A 239 -2.01 8.82 9.10
C LYS A 239 -3.44 9.36 9.05
N LYS A 240 -4.26 9.02 10.05
CA LYS A 240 -5.70 9.31 10.04
C LYS A 240 -6.01 10.78 9.76
N GLU A 241 -5.28 11.70 10.38
CA GLU A 241 -5.45 13.14 10.21
C GLU A 241 -5.19 13.61 8.77
N LEU A 242 -4.25 12.98 8.07
CA LEU A 242 -3.97 13.29 6.67
C LEU A 242 -5.08 12.74 5.76
N LEU A 243 -5.53 11.50 6.00
CA LEU A 243 -6.64 10.90 5.25
C LEU A 243 -7.95 11.69 5.43
N GLU A 244 -8.20 12.21 6.63
CA GLU A 244 -9.37 13.03 6.90
C GLU A 244 -9.31 14.41 6.23
N ALA A 245 -8.11 14.93 6.01
CA ALA A 245 -7.90 16.21 5.33
C ALA A 245 -7.95 16.10 3.79
N MET A 246 -7.74 14.90 3.23
CA MET A 246 -7.69 14.70 1.78
C MET A 246 -9.07 14.75 1.13
N PRO A 247 -9.22 15.45 -0.03
CA PRO A 247 -10.41 15.33 -0.85
C PRO A 247 -10.53 13.90 -1.42
N PRO A 248 -11.73 13.44 -1.78
CA PRO A 248 -11.92 12.11 -2.36
C PRO A 248 -11.23 12.00 -3.73
N PHE A 249 -10.60 10.84 -3.99
CA PHE A 249 -9.96 10.53 -5.27
C PHE A 249 -10.98 10.22 -6.36
N LEU A 250 -12.03 9.48 -6.03
CA LEU A 250 -13.12 9.11 -6.92
C LEU A 250 -14.45 9.60 -6.35
N SER A 251 -15.37 9.99 -7.22
CA SER A 251 -16.73 10.37 -6.83
C SER A 251 -17.70 9.24 -7.20
N GLY A 252 -18.62 8.92 -6.29
CA GLY A 252 -19.58 7.84 -6.51
C GLY A 252 -20.44 7.53 -5.29
N GLY A 253 -21.04 6.36 -5.25
CA GLY A 253 -21.80 5.88 -4.11
C GLY A 253 -20.94 5.76 -2.86
N GLU A 254 -21.56 5.85 -1.69
CA GLU A 254 -20.94 5.66 -0.35
C GLU A 254 -20.04 6.80 0.15
N MET A 255 -19.82 7.85 -0.64
CA MET A 255 -18.97 9.00 -0.28
C MET A 255 -19.76 10.26 0.09
N ILE A 256 -21.06 10.23 -0.04
CA ILE A 256 -21.97 11.35 0.20
C ILE A 256 -23.02 10.93 1.21
N SER A 257 -23.32 11.81 2.15
CA SER A 257 -24.46 11.67 3.06
C SER A 257 -25.73 12.32 2.50
N PHE A 258 -25.57 13.36 1.67
CA PHE A 258 -26.67 14.11 1.07
C PHE A 258 -26.21 14.79 -0.23
N VAL A 259 -27.10 14.87 -1.24
CA VAL A 259 -26.90 15.63 -2.48
C VAL A 259 -28.11 16.49 -2.73
N SER A 260 -27.94 17.81 -2.75
CA SER A 260 -28.98 18.73 -3.19
C SER A 260 -29.05 18.83 -4.73
N ARG A 261 -30.21 19.17 -5.27
CA ARG A 261 -30.41 19.33 -6.74
C ARG A 261 -29.63 20.49 -7.34
N ASP A 262 -29.36 21.52 -6.55
CA ASP A 262 -28.63 22.72 -6.95
C ASP A 262 -27.10 22.61 -6.77
N GLY A 263 -26.61 21.48 -6.24
CA GLY A 263 -25.19 21.21 -6.07
C GLY A 263 -24.50 22.03 -4.99
N GLN A 264 -25.24 22.84 -4.22
CA GLN A 264 -24.64 23.72 -3.20
C GLN A 264 -24.41 23.02 -1.86
N ASP A 265 -25.11 21.92 -1.58
CA ASP A 265 -25.00 21.16 -0.32
C ASP A 265 -24.66 19.70 -0.59
N SER A 266 -23.46 19.42 -1.00
CA SER A 266 -22.92 18.06 -0.94
C SER A 266 -22.04 17.93 0.30
N ASN A 267 -22.54 17.26 1.35
CA ASN A 267 -21.70 16.76 2.42
C ASN A 267 -20.88 15.58 1.87
N ILE A 268 -19.82 15.90 1.17
CA ILE A 268 -18.86 14.93 0.63
C ILE A 268 -18.13 14.34 1.85
N MET A 269 -18.31 13.05 2.08
CA MET A 269 -17.51 12.35 3.09
C MET A 269 -16.05 12.40 2.67
N ARG A 270 -15.18 12.73 3.59
CA ARG A 270 -13.74 12.76 3.36
C ARG A 270 -13.22 11.37 2.98
N MET A 271 -12.04 11.30 2.41
CA MET A 271 -11.42 10.10 1.81
C MET A 271 -11.53 8.85 2.69
N HIS A 272 -11.29 8.96 3.98
CA HIS A 272 -11.40 7.90 4.95
C HIS A 272 -12.76 7.15 4.91
N SER A 273 -13.87 7.89 4.82
CA SER A 273 -15.21 7.29 4.79
C SER A 273 -15.52 6.65 3.43
N PHE A 274 -14.99 7.20 2.33
CA PHE A 274 -15.22 6.68 0.97
C PHE A 274 -14.55 5.31 0.77
N TYR A 275 -13.26 5.21 1.07
CA TYR A 275 -12.53 3.96 0.86
C TYR A 275 -12.82 2.88 1.91
N ARG A 276 -13.35 3.27 3.07
CA ARG A 276 -13.87 2.30 4.04
C ARG A 276 -15.08 1.53 3.49
N LYS A 277 -15.84 2.14 2.57
CA LYS A 277 -17.10 1.59 2.03
C LYS A 277 -16.99 1.07 0.59
N GLY A 278 -15.81 1.10 -0.03
CA GLY A 278 -15.61 0.72 -1.43
C GLY A 278 -15.79 -0.78 -1.70
N LYS A 279 -16.62 -1.12 -2.70
CA LYS A 279 -17.16 -2.47 -2.92
C LYS A 279 -16.28 -3.40 -3.77
N ASN A 280 -15.36 -2.88 -4.55
CA ASN A 280 -14.73 -3.64 -5.64
C ASN A 280 -13.58 -4.56 -5.19
N THR A 281 -13.23 -4.53 -3.91
CA THR A 281 -12.03 -5.16 -3.37
C THR A 281 -12.34 -6.38 -2.50
N LEU A 282 -13.62 -6.67 -2.25
CA LEU A 282 -14.06 -7.66 -1.26
C LEU A 282 -13.56 -9.08 -1.53
N VAL A 283 -13.68 -9.53 -2.77
CA VAL A 283 -13.29 -10.90 -3.16
C VAL A 283 -11.80 -11.13 -2.96
N LEU A 284 -11.00 -10.10 -3.27
CA LEU A 284 -9.55 -10.15 -3.16
C LEU A 284 -9.06 -10.06 -1.71
N LEU A 285 -9.90 -9.56 -0.80
CA LEU A 285 -9.60 -9.43 0.62
C LEU A 285 -9.78 -10.73 1.40
N CYS A 286 -10.64 -11.64 0.94
CA CYS A 286 -10.82 -12.94 1.57
C CYS A 286 -9.52 -13.72 1.68
N SER A 287 -8.63 -13.55 0.72
CA SER A 287 -7.31 -14.18 0.74
C SER A 287 -6.33 -13.56 1.75
N PHE A 288 -6.57 -12.33 2.22
CA PHE A 288 -5.79 -11.73 3.32
C PHE A 288 -6.22 -12.26 4.69
N THR A 289 -7.50 -12.67 4.84
CA THR A 289 -8.03 -13.19 6.10
C THR A 289 -7.86 -14.70 6.25
N ALA A 290 -7.87 -15.44 5.15
CA ALA A 290 -7.92 -16.90 5.18
C ALA A 290 -6.72 -17.55 5.84
N ASP A 291 -5.59 -16.87 5.99
CA ASP A 291 -4.42 -17.49 6.58
C ASP A 291 -3.41 -16.56 7.26
N ASN A 292 -3.86 -15.78 8.22
CA ASN A 292 -2.94 -15.24 9.22
C ASN A 292 -2.15 -16.33 9.98
N MET A 293 -2.57 -17.60 9.90
CA MET A 293 -1.86 -18.71 10.53
C MET A 293 -0.82 -19.39 9.62
N HIS A 294 -1.06 -19.54 8.31
CA HIS A 294 -0.11 -20.22 7.41
C HIS A 294 0.77 -19.27 6.61
N THR A 295 0.21 -18.25 5.98
CA THR A 295 1.02 -17.23 5.26
C THR A 295 1.79 -16.33 6.23
N GLY A 296 1.25 -16.03 7.39
CA GLY A 296 1.96 -15.36 8.48
C GLY A 296 3.16 -16.18 8.97
N ASN A 297 3.05 -17.50 9.02
CA ASN A 297 4.16 -18.39 9.36
C ASN A 297 5.19 -18.49 8.22
N ILE A 298 4.76 -18.53 6.95
CA ILE A 298 5.66 -18.53 5.79
C ILE A 298 6.38 -17.17 5.68
N LEU A 299 5.66 -16.05 5.74
CA LEU A 299 6.24 -14.71 5.73
C LEU A 299 7.09 -14.44 6.99
N HIS A 300 6.68 -14.94 8.15
CA HIS A 300 7.46 -14.82 9.39
C HIS A 300 8.70 -15.70 9.37
N SER A 301 8.66 -16.83 8.69
CA SER A 301 9.82 -17.72 8.50
C SER A 301 10.82 -17.18 7.49
N ILE A 302 10.34 -16.45 6.46
CA ILE A 302 11.18 -15.73 5.49
C ILE A 302 11.78 -14.46 6.10
N LYS A 303 11.14 -13.88 7.14
CA LYS A 303 11.57 -12.65 7.83
C LYS A 303 12.63 -12.88 8.93
N ARG A 304 13.12 -14.09 9.14
CA ARG A 304 14.23 -14.45 10.03
C ARG A 304 15.44 -14.87 9.25
#